data_a5520ecd7243d825be2fa40632bd6d19
#
_entry.id   a5520ecd7243d825be2fa40632bd6d19
#
_cell.length_a   1.000
_cell.length_b   1.000
_cell.length_c   1.000
_cell.angle_alpha   90.00
_cell.angle_beta   90.00
_cell.angle_gamma   90.00
#
_symmetry.space_group_name_H-M   'P 1'
#
loop_
_entity.id
_entity.type
_entity.pdbx_description
1 polymer ?
#
loop_
_entity_poly.entity_id
_entity_poly.type
_entity_poly.pdbx_seq_one_letter_code
_entity_poly.pdbx_strand_id
1 'polypeptide(L)'
;GYARFTTPDEQYVINLAQDLNGMAVSEGFTDLETANFILSFVQTIDYKPENYSNYQGIQDYPKYPVEMLWDGQGDCEDSSALYASLMEALGYDVVLLLFLGDVIGHAAIGISVSGATGKSYEYGGVDYYYAETTDTGPSIGLDPALYFPELDTEEADFTYDVPVR
;
A
#
# COMPACT_ATOMS: atom_id res chain seq x y z
N GLY A 1 -9.14 7.66 -10.69
CA GLY A 1 -8.68 7.51 -9.31
C GLY A 1 -7.40 6.69 -9.26
N TYR A 2 -6.70 6.69 -8.13
CA TYR A 2 -5.39 6.01 -7.93
C TYR A 2 -5.48 4.49 -8.10
N ALA A 3 -6.61 3.86 -7.79
CA ALA A 3 -6.80 2.40 -7.95
C ALA A 3 -6.50 1.87 -9.36
N ARG A 4 -6.60 2.70 -10.39
CA ARG A 4 -6.23 2.30 -11.77
C ARG A 4 -4.72 2.08 -11.97
N PHE A 5 -3.88 2.53 -11.03
CA PHE A 5 -2.43 2.32 -11.06
C PHE A 5 -2.02 0.99 -10.42
N THR A 6 -2.93 0.29 -9.75
CA THR A 6 -2.66 -1.08 -9.33
C THR A 6 -2.65 -2.00 -10.55
N THR A 7 -1.62 -2.83 -10.67
CA THR A 7 -1.39 -3.71 -11.81
C THR A 7 -0.99 -5.12 -11.34
N PRO A 8 -1.91 -5.83 -10.64
CA PRO A 8 -1.62 -7.17 -10.10
C PRO A 8 -1.42 -8.23 -11.17
N ASP A 9 -1.84 -7.96 -12.40
CA ASP A 9 -1.74 -8.83 -13.57
C ASP A 9 -0.49 -8.54 -14.44
N GLU A 10 0.31 -7.54 -14.05
CA GLU A 10 1.56 -7.24 -14.73
C GLU A 10 2.63 -8.31 -14.38
N GLN A 11 3.30 -8.87 -15.40
CA GLN A 11 4.14 -10.06 -15.23
C GLN A 11 5.32 -9.86 -14.26
N TYR A 12 5.94 -8.67 -14.25
CA TYR A 12 7.04 -8.39 -13.33
C TYR A 12 6.55 -8.27 -11.87
N VAL A 13 5.34 -7.73 -11.68
CA VAL A 13 4.68 -7.68 -10.35
C VAL A 13 4.36 -9.09 -9.87
N ILE A 14 3.77 -9.92 -10.74
CA ILE A 14 3.47 -11.33 -10.43
C ILE A 14 4.76 -12.07 -10.04
N ASN A 15 5.82 -11.95 -10.82
CA ASN A 15 7.08 -12.63 -10.56
C ASN A 15 7.68 -12.18 -9.21
N LEU A 16 7.71 -10.88 -8.94
CA LEU A 16 8.21 -10.35 -7.67
C LEU A 16 7.37 -10.82 -6.49
N ALA A 17 6.03 -10.78 -6.62
CA ALA A 17 5.12 -11.26 -5.58
C ALA A 17 5.36 -12.75 -5.27
N GLN A 18 5.52 -13.57 -6.30
CA GLN A 18 5.81 -15.00 -6.16
C GLN A 18 7.18 -15.26 -5.51
N ASP A 19 8.21 -14.49 -5.87
CA ASP A 19 9.55 -14.62 -5.29
C ASP A 19 9.51 -14.24 -3.80
N LEU A 20 8.89 -13.13 -3.43
CA LEU A 20 8.73 -12.72 -2.04
C LEU A 20 7.90 -13.74 -1.24
N ASN A 21 6.80 -14.22 -1.80
CA ASN A 21 6.00 -15.28 -1.17
C ASN A 21 6.80 -16.59 -0.99
N GLY A 22 7.60 -16.95 -1.98
CA GLY A 22 8.49 -18.12 -1.89
C GLY A 22 9.48 -18.02 -0.74
N MET A 23 10.06 -16.84 -0.50
CA MET A 23 10.92 -16.57 0.66
C MET A 23 10.13 -16.73 1.96
N ALA A 24 8.95 -16.11 2.06
CA ALA A 24 8.10 -16.21 3.25
C ALA A 24 7.70 -17.65 3.57
N VAL A 25 7.29 -18.42 2.56
CA VAL A 25 6.95 -19.86 2.71
C VAL A 25 8.16 -20.66 3.20
N SER A 26 9.36 -20.38 2.69
CA SER A 26 10.57 -21.08 3.11
C SER A 26 10.95 -20.83 4.58
N GLU A 27 10.57 -19.67 5.12
CA GLU A 27 10.72 -19.32 6.53
C GLU A 27 9.57 -19.83 7.42
N GLY A 28 8.51 -20.39 6.82
CA GLY A 28 7.34 -20.88 7.54
C GLY A 28 6.40 -19.78 8.05
N PHE A 29 6.39 -18.65 7.39
CA PHE A 29 5.54 -17.49 7.77
C PHE A 29 4.05 -17.80 7.59
N THR A 30 3.25 -17.31 8.52
CA THR A 30 1.78 -17.21 8.40
C THR A 30 1.40 -16.17 7.35
N ASP A 31 0.10 -16.11 6.99
CA ASP A 31 -0.40 -15.09 6.05
C ASP A 31 -0.11 -13.66 6.53
N LEU A 32 -0.30 -13.39 7.83
CA LEU A 32 0.00 -12.07 8.40
C LEU A 32 1.50 -11.76 8.37
N GLU A 33 2.35 -12.73 8.70
CA GLU A 33 3.81 -12.57 8.64
C GLU A 33 4.27 -12.36 7.20
N THR A 34 3.69 -13.08 6.24
CA THR A 34 3.94 -12.89 4.81
C THR A 34 3.54 -11.49 4.35
N ALA A 35 2.33 -11.04 4.74
CA ALA A 35 1.86 -9.69 4.40
C ALA A 35 2.76 -8.60 4.99
N ASN A 36 3.21 -8.74 6.25
CA ASN A 36 4.16 -7.83 6.88
C ASN A 36 5.56 -7.89 6.24
N PHE A 37 6.01 -9.06 5.81
CA PHE A 37 7.29 -9.21 5.10
C PHE A 37 7.28 -8.45 3.77
N ILE A 38 6.21 -8.59 2.98
CA ILE A 38 6.06 -7.86 1.71
C ILE A 38 5.89 -6.36 1.96
N LEU A 39 5.16 -5.97 3.02
CA LEU A 39 5.07 -4.57 3.44
C LEU A 39 6.45 -4.00 3.76
N SER A 40 7.27 -4.73 4.52
CA SER A 40 8.64 -4.31 4.85
C SER A 40 9.51 -4.14 3.61
N PHE A 41 9.35 -4.98 2.59
CA PHE A 41 10.04 -4.82 1.31
C PHE A 41 9.67 -3.48 0.67
N VAL A 42 8.38 -3.16 0.56
CA VAL A 42 7.92 -1.89 -0.03
C VAL A 42 8.43 -0.69 0.76
N GLN A 43 8.41 -0.76 2.09
CA GLN A 43 8.90 0.29 3.00
C GLN A 43 10.42 0.55 2.86
N THR A 44 11.20 -0.34 2.24
CA THR A 44 12.63 -0.11 1.97
C THR A 44 12.88 0.77 0.76
N ILE A 45 11.89 1.00 -0.08
CA ILE A 45 12.02 1.88 -1.25
C ILE A 45 12.00 3.33 -0.78
N ASP A 46 12.91 4.14 -1.29
CA ASP A 46 13.08 5.52 -0.85
C ASP A 46 11.79 6.34 -1.02
N TYR A 47 11.31 6.93 0.07
CA TYR A 47 10.21 7.88 0.03
C TYR A 47 10.67 9.21 -0.56
N LYS A 48 10.01 9.63 -1.62
CA LYS A 48 10.29 10.90 -2.27
C LYS A 48 8.98 11.56 -2.71
N PRO A 49 8.51 12.56 -1.94
CA PRO A 49 7.34 13.32 -2.36
C PRO A 49 7.63 14.00 -3.69
N GLU A 50 6.69 13.96 -4.61
CA GLU A 50 6.82 14.64 -5.88
C GLU A 50 7.00 16.15 -5.65
N ASN A 51 8.11 16.69 -6.15
CA ASN A 51 8.24 18.13 -6.30
C ASN A 51 7.39 18.54 -7.52
N TYR A 52 6.26 19.17 -7.27
CA TYR A 52 5.27 19.67 -8.23
C TYR A 52 5.80 20.42 -9.45
N SER A 53 7.12 20.57 -9.59
CA SER A 53 7.75 21.42 -10.59
C SER A 53 8.45 20.71 -11.74
N ASN A 54 8.65 19.39 -11.73
CA ASN A 54 9.68 18.80 -12.59
C ASN A 54 9.28 17.68 -13.56
N TYR A 55 8.07 17.12 -13.50
CA TYR A 55 7.64 16.15 -14.51
C TYR A 55 6.68 16.79 -15.51
N GLN A 56 7.24 17.36 -16.60
CA GLN A 56 6.50 17.89 -17.77
C GLN A 56 5.31 18.82 -17.47
N GLY A 57 5.30 19.51 -16.29
CA GLY A 57 4.19 20.38 -15.91
C GLY A 57 2.93 19.63 -15.43
N ILE A 58 3.02 18.35 -15.17
CA ILE A 58 1.95 17.56 -14.54
C ILE A 58 2.12 17.65 -13.04
N GLN A 59 1.12 18.17 -12.35
CA GLN A 59 1.14 18.47 -10.91
C GLN A 59 0.99 17.24 -10.00
N ASP A 60 0.86 16.06 -10.52
CA ASP A 60 0.73 14.80 -9.81
C ASP A 60 0.88 13.67 -10.84
N TYR A 61 1.97 12.93 -10.79
CA TYR A 61 2.23 11.82 -11.67
C TYR A 61 2.31 10.51 -10.88
N PRO A 62 1.17 9.84 -10.64
CA PRO A 62 1.17 8.55 -10.00
C PRO A 62 1.91 7.52 -10.86
N LYS A 63 2.88 6.85 -10.26
CA LYS A 63 3.67 5.81 -10.94
C LYS A 63 2.95 4.47 -10.93
N TYR A 64 3.12 3.72 -12.00
CA TYR A 64 2.83 2.30 -11.97
C TYR A 64 3.86 1.55 -11.11
N PRO A 65 3.50 0.40 -10.51
CA PRO A 65 4.42 -0.41 -9.70
C PRO A 65 5.78 -0.67 -10.35
N VAL A 66 5.81 -1.00 -11.63
CA VAL A 66 7.08 -1.22 -12.38
C VAL A 66 7.92 0.05 -12.50
N GLU A 67 7.29 1.23 -12.62
CA GLU A 67 8.01 2.50 -12.68
C GLU A 67 8.65 2.82 -11.33
N MET A 68 7.89 2.63 -10.23
CA MET A 68 8.43 2.80 -8.88
C MET A 68 9.60 1.84 -8.61
N LEU A 69 9.46 0.58 -8.99
CA LEU A 69 10.54 -0.42 -8.85
C LEU A 69 11.77 -0.05 -9.67
N TRP A 70 11.59 0.48 -10.87
CA TRP A 70 12.69 0.91 -11.73
C TRP A 70 13.40 2.15 -11.18
N ASP A 71 12.64 3.13 -10.72
CA ASP A 71 13.17 4.38 -10.19
C ASP A 71 13.78 4.22 -8.78
N GLY A 72 13.38 3.19 -8.03
CA GLY A 72 13.80 2.93 -6.67
C GLY A 72 13.31 3.98 -5.67
N GLN A 73 12.28 4.75 -6.03
CA GLN A 73 11.70 5.81 -5.20
C GLN A 73 10.26 6.11 -5.61
N GLY A 74 9.46 6.57 -4.66
CA GLY A 74 8.07 6.98 -4.88
C GLY A 74 7.48 7.68 -3.67
N ASP A 75 6.24 8.13 -3.79
CA ASP A 75 5.47 8.73 -2.69
C ASP A 75 4.44 7.75 -2.10
N CYS A 76 3.44 8.26 -1.36
CA CYS A 76 2.48 7.41 -0.67
C CYS A 76 1.53 6.69 -1.62
N GLU A 77 1.13 7.32 -2.72
CA GLU A 77 0.27 6.71 -3.73
C GLU A 77 1.01 5.63 -4.50
N ASP A 78 2.26 5.87 -4.86
CA ASP A 78 3.12 4.93 -5.59
C ASP A 78 3.40 3.67 -4.77
N SER A 79 3.81 3.86 -3.51
CA SER A 79 4.10 2.74 -2.60
C SER A 79 2.84 1.94 -2.25
N SER A 80 1.69 2.64 -2.10
CA SER A 80 0.40 1.99 -1.90
C SER A 80 -0.02 1.16 -3.11
N ALA A 81 0.13 1.71 -4.33
CA ALA A 81 -0.17 0.97 -5.56
C ALA A 81 0.73 -0.26 -5.74
N LEU A 82 2.01 -0.15 -5.41
CA LEU A 82 2.94 -1.29 -5.46
C LEU A 82 2.55 -2.37 -4.46
N TYR A 83 2.33 -2.01 -3.18
CA TYR A 83 1.96 -2.99 -2.16
C TYR A 83 0.63 -3.66 -2.49
N ALA A 84 -0.39 -2.90 -2.87
CA ALA A 84 -1.68 -3.46 -3.29
C ALA A 84 -1.52 -4.45 -4.44
N SER A 85 -0.75 -4.10 -5.46
CA SER A 85 -0.53 -4.97 -6.63
C SER A 85 0.16 -6.28 -6.28
N LEU A 86 1.17 -6.23 -5.39
CA LEU A 86 1.87 -7.43 -4.91
C LEU A 86 0.92 -8.34 -4.12
N MET A 87 0.11 -7.76 -3.22
CA MET A 87 -0.80 -8.52 -2.38
C MET A 87 -1.97 -9.10 -3.16
N GLU A 88 -2.55 -8.34 -4.11
CA GLU A 88 -3.60 -8.85 -5.00
C GLU A 88 -3.10 -9.98 -5.92
N ALA A 89 -1.87 -9.86 -6.44
CA ALA A 89 -1.26 -10.92 -7.24
C ALA A 89 -1.13 -12.25 -6.46
N LEU A 90 -1.07 -12.19 -5.13
CA LEU A 90 -1.06 -13.35 -4.24
C LEU A 90 -2.47 -13.75 -3.74
N GLY A 91 -3.52 -13.02 -4.15
CA GLY A 91 -4.91 -13.33 -3.80
C GLY A 91 -5.38 -12.74 -2.46
N TYR A 92 -4.64 -11.80 -1.86
CA TYR A 92 -5.11 -11.07 -0.69
C TYR A 92 -6.14 -10.01 -1.09
N ASP A 93 -7.06 -9.74 -0.17
CA ASP A 93 -8.08 -8.72 -0.32
C ASP A 93 -7.57 -7.39 0.27
N VAL A 94 -7.45 -6.37 -0.57
CA VAL A 94 -6.90 -5.06 -0.21
C VAL A 94 -7.78 -3.92 -0.72
N VAL A 95 -7.74 -2.79 -0.02
CA VAL A 95 -8.40 -1.54 -0.39
C VAL A 95 -7.43 -0.38 -0.27
N LEU A 96 -7.60 0.63 -1.09
CA LEU A 96 -6.89 1.90 -0.93
C LEU A 96 -7.58 2.75 0.12
N LEU A 97 -6.83 3.20 1.11
CA LEU A 97 -7.27 4.12 2.14
C LEU A 97 -6.75 5.52 1.81
N LEU A 98 -7.66 6.48 1.65
CA LEU A 98 -7.31 7.89 1.46
C LEU A 98 -7.73 8.69 2.68
N PHE A 99 -6.81 9.46 3.21
CA PHE A 99 -7.02 10.41 4.29
C PHE A 99 -6.86 11.81 3.74
N LEU A 100 -7.97 12.52 3.66
CA LEU A 100 -8.01 13.87 3.09
C LEU A 100 -7.91 14.88 4.23
N GLY A 101 -6.79 15.59 4.30
CA GLY A 101 -6.62 16.73 5.20
C GLY A 101 -6.82 18.05 4.46
N ASP A 102 -6.96 19.15 5.21
CA ASP A 102 -7.13 20.49 4.64
C ASP A 102 -5.89 20.97 3.84
N VAL A 103 -4.72 20.44 4.16
CA VAL A 103 -3.42 20.86 3.61
C VAL A 103 -2.63 19.70 3.04
N ILE A 104 -2.75 18.51 3.61
CA ILE A 104 -1.98 17.31 3.25
C ILE A 104 -2.96 16.15 3.16
N GLY A 105 -2.85 15.36 2.09
CA GLY A 105 -3.49 14.06 1.96
C GLY A 105 -2.48 12.94 2.23
N HIS A 106 -2.96 11.75 2.56
CA HIS A 106 -2.15 10.55 2.70
C HIS A 106 -2.86 9.35 2.10
N ALA A 107 -2.10 8.50 1.44
CA ALA A 107 -2.56 7.22 0.90
C ALA A 107 -1.87 6.06 1.63
N ALA A 108 -2.65 5.07 1.99
CA ALA A 108 -2.19 3.83 2.61
C ALA A 108 -3.04 2.66 2.10
N ILE A 109 -2.75 1.46 2.57
CA ILE A 109 -3.52 0.26 2.21
C ILE A 109 -4.25 -0.30 3.44
N GLY A 110 -5.48 -0.71 3.23
CA GLY A 110 -6.18 -1.62 4.13
C GLY A 110 -6.07 -3.04 3.58
N ILE A 111 -5.73 -3.98 4.44
CA ILE A 111 -5.64 -5.39 4.06
C ILE A 111 -6.48 -6.26 4.99
N SER A 112 -7.28 -7.16 4.38
CA SER A 112 -7.98 -8.20 5.13
C SER A 112 -7.10 -9.45 5.18
N VAL A 113 -6.58 -9.75 6.37
CA VAL A 113 -5.69 -10.90 6.58
C VAL A 113 -5.93 -11.54 7.94
N SER A 114 -5.94 -12.86 7.97
CA SER A 114 -6.17 -13.64 9.19
C SER A 114 -5.09 -13.38 10.25
N GLY A 115 -5.51 -13.16 11.48
CA GLY A 115 -4.62 -12.91 12.61
C GLY A 115 -4.23 -11.44 12.81
N ALA A 116 -4.61 -10.53 11.91
CA ALA A 116 -4.37 -9.11 12.10
C ALA A 116 -5.20 -8.55 13.27
N THR A 117 -4.64 -7.57 13.96
CA THR A 117 -5.26 -6.84 15.08
C THR A 117 -4.84 -5.37 15.03
N GLY A 118 -5.55 -4.51 15.72
CA GLY A 118 -5.23 -3.09 15.82
C GLY A 118 -6.17 -2.22 14.98
N LYS A 119 -5.65 -1.14 14.40
CA LYS A 119 -6.46 -0.18 13.63
C LYS A 119 -6.95 -0.81 12.34
N SER A 120 -8.25 -0.80 12.15
CA SER A 120 -8.91 -1.26 10.92
C SER A 120 -10.01 -0.28 10.50
N TYR A 121 -10.40 -0.43 9.24
CA TYR A 121 -11.51 0.31 8.63
C TYR A 121 -12.45 -0.69 8.01
N GLU A 122 -13.74 -0.57 8.31
CA GLU A 122 -14.75 -1.46 7.75
C GLU A 122 -15.19 -0.96 6.36
N TYR A 123 -15.18 -1.87 5.38
CA TYR A 123 -15.73 -1.63 4.06
C TYR A 123 -16.47 -2.88 3.57
N GLY A 124 -17.74 -2.71 3.17
CA GLY A 124 -18.56 -3.81 2.67
C GLY A 124 -18.76 -4.97 3.65
N GLY A 125 -18.65 -4.72 4.97
CA GLY A 125 -18.77 -5.75 6.01
C GLY A 125 -17.47 -6.51 6.28
N VAL A 126 -16.34 -6.05 5.75
CA VAL A 126 -15.00 -6.62 5.94
C VAL A 126 -14.12 -5.61 6.66
N ASP A 127 -13.36 -6.06 7.66
CA ASP A 127 -12.35 -5.25 8.33
C ASP A 127 -11.03 -5.28 7.55
N TYR A 128 -10.56 -4.11 7.15
CA TYR A 128 -9.28 -3.91 6.49
C TYR A 128 -8.31 -3.22 7.45
N TYR A 129 -7.26 -3.95 7.84
CA TYR A 129 -6.26 -3.46 8.77
C TYR A 129 -5.28 -2.53 8.08
N TYR A 130 -4.97 -1.41 8.74
CA TYR A 130 -4.10 -0.37 8.21
C TYR A 130 -2.68 -0.90 7.93
N ALA A 131 -2.15 -0.58 6.76
CA ALA A 131 -0.79 -0.87 6.35
C ALA A 131 -0.13 0.40 5.82
N GLU A 132 0.84 0.94 6.60
CA GLU A 132 1.66 2.08 6.23
C GLU A 132 2.75 1.65 5.25
N THR A 133 2.78 2.24 4.07
CA THR A 133 3.71 1.83 3.00
C THR A 133 4.94 2.71 2.87
N THR A 134 4.96 3.88 3.52
CA THR A 134 5.97 4.93 3.29
C THR A 134 7.06 4.99 4.35
N ASP A 135 6.86 4.41 5.51
CA ASP A 135 7.80 4.48 6.63
C ASP A 135 8.29 3.09 7.04
N THR A 136 9.56 2.99 7.40
CA THR A 136 10.18 1.74 7.82
C THR A 136 9.81 1.41 9.25
N GLY A 137 9.25 0.22 9.48
CA GLY A 137 8.98 -0.32 10.80
C GLY A 137 7.51 -0.53 11.19
N PRO A 138 6.53 0.31 10.74
CA PRO A 138 5.13 0.02 10.98
C PRO A 138 4.71 -1.35 10.46
N SER A 139 4.05 -2.13 11.31
CA SER A 139 3.39 -3.38 10.90
C SER A 139 1.89 -3.18 10.70
N ILE A 140 1.25 -4.13 10.01
CA ILE A 140 -0.20 -4.11 9.75
C ILE A 140 -0.97 -3.96 11.05
N GLY A 141 -1.95 -3.06 11.07
CA GLY A 141 -2.81 -2.76 12.22
C GLY A 141 -2.27 -1.67 13.14
N LEU A 142 -1.11 -1.06 12.83
CA LEU A 142 -0.61 0.07 13.60
C LEU A 142 -1.50 1.29 13.40
N ASP A 143 -1.71 2.07 14.48
CA ASP A 143 -2.57 3.26 14.44
C ASP A 143 -1.88 4.40 13.69
N PRO A 144 -2.43 4.86 12.54
CA PRO A 144 -1.85 5.94 11.76
C PRO A 144 -1.79 7.28 12.52
N ALA A 145 -2.63 7.52 13.50
CA ALA A 145 -2.58 8.72 14.32
C ALA A 145 -1.24 8.88 15.08
N LEU A 146 -0.48 7.81 15.25
CA LEU A 146 0.85 7.86 15.85
C LEU A 146 1.90 8.47 14.92
N TYR A 147 1.68 8.42 13.61
CA TYR A 147 2.60 8.93 12.58
C TYR A 147 2.13 10.24 11.97
N PHE A 148 0.82 10.41 11.87
CA PHE A 148 0.18 11.54 11.20
C PHE A 148 -0.85 12.20 12.12
N PRO A 149 -0.42 12.78 13.25
CA PRO A 149 -1.36 13.37 14.23
C PRO A 149 -2.13 14.59 13.69
N GLU A 150 -1.68 15.16 12.57
CA GLU A 150 -2.34 16.27 11.86
C GLU A 150 -3.44 15.83 10.89
N LEU A 151 -3.52 14.53 10.58
CA LEU A 151 -4.55 13.99 9.71
C LEU A 151 -5.73 13.43 10.52
N ASP A 152 -6.93 13.63 10.00
CA ASP A 152 -8.08 12.87 10.48
C ASP A 152 -8.00 11.44 9.94
N THR A 153 -7.56 10.53 10.79
CA THR A 153 -7.38 9.11 10.45
C THR A 153 -8.48 8.22 11.03
N GLU A 154 -9.55 8.81 11.59
CA GLU A 154 -10.67 8.04 12.11
C GLU A 154 -11.56 7.48 10.99
N GLU A 155 -11.68 8.22 9.89
CA GLU A 155 -12.43 7.81 8.72
C GLU A 155 -11.52 7.82 7.48
N ALA A 156 -11.59 6.75 6.69
CA ALA A 156 -10.91 6.66 5.41
C ALA A 156 -11.92 6.87 4.27
N ASP A 157 -11.51 7.55 3.21
CA ASP A 157 -12.27 7.62 1.97
C ASP A 157 -11.97 6.38 1.10
N PHE A 158 -13.03 5.60 0.86
CA PHE A 158 -12.99 4.39 0.00
C PHE A 158 -13.45 4.68 -1.44
N THR A 159 -13.44 5.93 -1.88
CA THR A 159 -13.92 6.32 -3.23
C THR A 159 -13.18 5.58 -4.35
N TYR A 160 -12.08 4.93 -4.01
CA TYR A 160 -11.20 4.23 -4.93
C TYR A 160 -11.02 2.78 -4.51
N ASP A 161 -12.08 1.98 -4.68
CA ASP A 161 -11.95 0.53 -4.56
C ASP A 161 -10.86 0.03 -5.49
N VAL A 162 -9.96 -0.78 -4.96
CA VAL A 162 -9.12 -1.61 -5.82
C VAL A 162 -10.07 -2.65 -6.42
N PRO A 163 -10.21 -2.72 -7.74
CA PRO A 163 -11.13 -3.68 -8.33
C PRO A 163 -10.66 -5.09 -7.94
N VAL A 164 -11.50 -5.77 -7.18
CA VAL A 164 -11.35 -7.23 -7.02
C VAL A 164 -11.58 -7.83 -8.41
N ARG A 165 -10.54 -8.39 -8.97
CA ARG A 165 -10.59 -9.06 -10.27
C ARG A 165 -10.86 -10.55 -10.12
#